data_0e768d6de607f3516385be90aa6df9fb
#
_entry.id   0e768d6de607f3516385be90aa6df9fb
#
_cell.length_a   1.000
_cell.length_b   1.000
_cell.length_c   1.000
_cell.angle_alpha   90.00
_cell.angle_beta   90.00
_cell.angle_gamma   90.00
#
_symmetry.space_group_name_H-M   'P 1'
#
loop_
_entity.id
_entity.type
_entity.pdbx_description
1 polymer ?
#
loop_
_entity_poly.entity_id
_entity_poly.type
_entity_poly.pdbx_seq_one_letter_code
_entity_poly.pdbx_strand_id
1 'polypeptide(L)'
;MKRALVAILAFCLLALALAGCASDTQGNGDTREVTDVYGRTVTIPADVQTCATVGSAARFVVYAGGADKLVAVTEMDKPATPARPYTVACEQVFASLPTTSNGNHLMETSVDGEAMLELAPDVIISSRSARECDDLQDQIGIPVIGISYQDQMFTEDVFKSIEVVGDVLGTTEHAQQVIDKMNGWQADLDSRTAGIPQEDRPTCYAGAVNYKGAKSFGGTYAQYPPFTAVHIDNVADSAAQSGSIEVTLEQLGEWNPDYMFLNAGNMELMQKDYASNQEFFDNLKAFQAGNLYTQPSYNMNGTNIEIAICDAYFNGATVYPDAFSDVDLASTYREILETMLGVDCYDQLHAAGLDFGKISF
;
A
#
# COMPACT_ATOMS: atom_id res chain seq x y z
N MET A 1 -72.47 -33.04 -14.30
CA MET A 1 -71.05 -32.89 -14.72
C MET A 1 -70.63 -31.43 -15.02
N LYS A 2 -71.43 -30.58 -15.63
CA LYS A 2 -71.07 -29.18 -15.98
C LYS A 2 -70.95 -28.23 -14.76
N ARG A 3 -71.69 -28.49 -13.65
CA ARG A 3 -71.62 -27.64 -12.43
C ARG A 3 -70.42 -27.92 -11.52
N ALA A 4 -69.84 -29.12 -11.57
CA ALA A 4 -68.64 -29.47 -10.84
C ALA A 4 -67.35 -28.89 -11.49
N LEU A 5 -67.31 -28.76 -12.81
CA LEU A 5 -66.17 -28.20 -13.55
C LEU A 5 -66.03 -26.70 -13.31
N VAL A 6 -67.13 -25.97 -13.15
CA VAL A 6 -67.11 -24.52 -12.90
C VAL A 6 -66.61 -24.19 -11.48
N ALA A 7 -66.94 -25.06 -10.50
CA ALA A 7 -66.53 -24.90 -9.09
C ALA A 7 -65.02 -25.15 -8.96
N ILE A 8 -64.43 -26.09 -9.71
CA ILE A 8 -62.99 -26.39 -9.69
C ILE A 8 -62.19 -25.27 -10.38
N LEU A 9 -62.70 -24.70 -11.48
CA LEU A 9 -62.03 -23.57 -12.14
C LEU A 9 -62.04 -22.28 -11.28
N ALA A 10 -63.15 -22.03 -10.54
CA ALA A 10 -63.24 -20.88 -9.63
C ALA A 10 -62.32 -21.02 -8.42
N PHE A 11 -62.07 -22.24 -7.93
CA PHE A 11 -61.13 -22.47 -6.81
C PHE A 11 -59.66 -22.37 -7.23
N CYS A 12 -59.31 -22.79 -8.45
CA CYS A 12 -57.97 -22.61 -9.00
C CYS A 12 -57.65 -21.14 -9.30
N LEU A 13 -58.59 -20.32 -9.72
CA LEU A 13 -58.42 -18.89 -9.94
C LEU A 13 -58.29 -18.09 -8.61
N LEU A 14 -58.94 -18.54 -7.53
CA LEU A 14 -58.80 -17.91 -6.21
C LEU A 14 -57.49 -18.28 -5.51
N ALA A 15 -56.91 -19.46 -5.82
CA ALA A 15 -55.62 -19.87 -5.29
C ALA A 15 -54.44 -19.14 -5.94
N LEU A 16 -54.59 -18.67 -7.19
CA LEU A 16 -53.57 -17.84 -7.86
C LEU A 16 -53.61 -16.36 -7.41
N ALA A 17 -54.68 -15.88 -6.81
CA ALA A 17 -54.78 -14.51 -6.32
C ALA A 17 -54.18 -14.33 -4.89
N LEU A 18 -53.89 -15.41 -4.17
CA LEU A 18 -53.32 -15.40 -2.81
C LEU A 18 -51.78 -15.64 -2.79
N ALA A 19 -51.17 -15.91 -3.95
CA ALA A 19 -49.71 -16.05 -4.08
C ALA A 19 -48.99 -14.74 -4.43
N GLY A 20 -49.69 -13.61 -4.41
CA GLY A 20 -49.14 -12.33 -4.87
C GLY A 20 -49.17 -11.23 -3.84
N CYS A 21 -48.73 -11.47 -2.60
CA CYS A 21 -48.38 -10.42 -1.62
C CYS A 21 -47.53 -11.04 -0.52
N ALA A 22 -46.37 -11.60 -0.86
CA ALA A 22 -45.21 -11.52 -0.01
C ALA A 22 -44.53 -10.20 -0.41
N SER A 23 -44.74 -9.18 0.37
CA SER A 23 -43.96 -7.95 0.29
C SER A 23 -42.53 -8.31 0.71
N ASP A 24 -41.71 -8.66 -0.24
CA ASP A 24 -40.27 -8.55 -0.09
C ASP A 24 -39.95 -7.06 0.03
N THR A 25 -39.94 -6.56 1.24
CA THR A 25 -39.23 -5.32 1.62
C THR A 25 -37.76 -5.66 1.84
N GLN A 26 -37.11 -6.20 0.84
CA GLN A 26 -35.69 -6.03 0.64
C GLN A 26 -35.54 -5.04 -0.51
N GLY A 27 -34.84 -3.93 -0.24
CA GLY A 27 -34.47 -2.98 -1.27
C GLY A 27 -33.65 -3.72 -2.33
N ASN A 28 -34.31 -4.06 -3.43
CA ASN A 28 -33.68 -4.64 -4.60
C ASN A 28 -33.06 -3.48 -5.39
N GLY A 29 -31.99 -2.89 -4.83
CA GLY A 29 -31.08 -2.09 -5.63
C GLY A 29 -30.42 -3.02 -6.66
N ASP A 30 -30.19 -2.54 -7.87
CA ASP A 30 -29.43 -3.27 -8.86
C ASP A 30 -28.07 -3.67 -8.26
N THR A 31 -27.64 -4.91 -8.50
CA THR A 31 -26.35 -5.44 -8.06
C THR A 31 -25.50 -5.85 -9.26
N ARG A 32 -24.19 -5.92 -9.06
CA ARG A 32 -23.25 -6.46 -10.04
C ARG A 32 -22.20 -7.34 -9.35
N GLU A 33 -21.53 -8.16 -10.13
CA GLU A 33 -20.41 -8.98 -9.66
C GLU A 33 -19.08 -8.31 -9.98
N VAL A 34 -18.14 -8.40 -9.03
CA VAL A 34 -16.76 -7.98 -9.18
C VAL A 34 -15.84 -9.14 -8.81
N THR A 35 -14.77 -9.34 -9.56
CA THR A 35 -13.71 -10.29 -9.21
C THR A 35 -12.56 -9.54 -8.57
N ASP A 36 -12.26 -9.84 -7.30
CA ASP A 36 -11.16 -9.21 -6.58
C ASP A 36 -9.78 -9.80 -6.93
N VAL A 37 -8.71 -9.29 -6.30
CA VAL A 37 -7.32 -9.72 -6.55
C VAL A 37 -7.09 -11.20 -6.26
N TYR A 38 -7.84 -11.77 -5.33
CA TYR A 38 -7.74 -13.19 -4.98
C TYR A 38 -8.56 -14.12 -5.89
N GLY A 39 -9.24 -13.57 -6.91
CA GLY A 39 -10.12 -14.31 -7.80
C GLY A 39 -11.48 -14.65 -7.17
N ARG A 40 -11.85 -14.00 -6.05
CA ARG A 40 -13.16 -14.13 -5.41
C ARG A 40 -14.18 -13.31 -6.20
N THR A 41 -15.34 -13.92 -6.51
CA THR A 41 -16.46 -13.19 -7.10
C THR A 41 -17.36 -12.67 -5.98
N VAL A 42 -17.51 -11.36 -5.89
CA VAL A 42 -18.27 -10.67 -4.84
C VAL A 42 -19.41 -9.90 -5.48
N THR A 43 -20.65 -10.11 -4.98
CA THR A 43 -21.82 -9.33 -5.39
C THR A 43 -21.87 -8.04 -4.59
N ILE A 44 -21.88 -6.90 -5.29
CA ILE A 44 -21.92 -5.55 -4.70
C ILE A 44 -23.11 -4.76 -5.25
N PRO A 45 -23.53 -3.65 -4.63
CA PRO A 45 -24.45 -2.70 -5.26
C PRO A 45 -23.90 -2.23 -6.62
N ALA A 46 -24.78 -2.06 -7.61
CA ALA A 46 -24.38 -1.60 -8.93
C ALA A 46 -23.72 -0.20 -8.88
N ASP A 47 -24.18 0.63 -7.96
CA ASP A 47 -23.66 1.98 -7.69
C ASP A 47 -23.23 2.09 -6.21
N VAL A 48 -21.93 1.94 -5.94
CA VAL A 48 -21.33 2.04 -4.61
C VAL A 48 -21.18 3.50 -4.23
N GLN A 49 -21.80 3.93 -3.15
CA GLN A 49 -21.73 5.31 -2.63
C GLN A 49 -20.79 5.43 -1.43
N THR A 50 -20.68 4.36 -0.63
CA THR A 50 -19.91 4.38 0.61
C THR A 50 -19.00 3.15 0.72
N CYS A 51 -17.81 3.34 1.28
CA CYS A 51 -16.90 2.25 1.60
C CYS A 51 -16.26 2.44 2.97
N ALA A 52 -15.89 1.32 3.59
CA ALA A 52 -15.02 1.29 4.76
C ALA A 52 -13.75 0.50 4.44
N THR A 53 -12.71 0.66 5.24
CA THR A 53 -11.45 -0.04 5.02
C THR A 53 -11.04 -0.92 6.20
N VAL A 54 -10.36 -2.02 5.90
CA VAL A 54 -9.80 -2.96 6.88
C VAL A 54 -8.35 -3.28 6.51
N GLY A 55 -7.51 -3.41 7.54
CA GLY A 55 -6.07 -3.53 7.33
C GLY A 55 -5.47 -2.21 6.84
N SER A 56 -4.58 -2.25 5.87
CA SER A 56 -3.90 -1.08 5.30
C SER A 56 -4.51 -0.63 3.95
N ALA A 57 -5.81 -0.87 3.75
CA ALA A 57 -6.46 -0.68 2.45
C ALA A 57 -6.78 0.79 2.11
N ALA A 58 -6.83 1.71 3.10
CA ALA A 58 -7.21 3.10 2.88
C ALA A 58 -6.35 3.79 1.81
N ARG A 59 -5.05 3.48 1.74
CA ARG A 59 -4.16 4.03 0.72
C ARG A 59 -4.59 3.68 -0.71
N PHE A 60 -5.11 2.47 -0.95
CA PHE A 60 -5.60 2.05 -2.26
C PHE A 60 -6.90 2.77 -2.65
N VAL A 61 -7.73 3.09 -1.66
CA VAL A 61 -8.90 3.95 -1.89
C VAL A 61 -8.46 5.36 -2.30
N VAL A 62 -7.37 5.88 -1.70
CA VAL A 62 -6.78 7.18 -2.08
C VAL A 62 -6.19 7.10 -3.49
N TYR A 63 -5.35 6.10 -3.79
CA TYR A 63 -4.75 5.92 -5.13
C TYR A 63 -5.80 5.79 -6.22
N ALA A 64 -6.92 5.11 -5.94
CA ALA A 64 -8.03 4.99 -6.87
C ALA A 64 -8.92 6.25 -6.96
N GLY A 65 -8.65 7.30 -6.17
CA GLY A 65 -9.43 8.54 -6.18
C GLY A 65 -10.79 8.46 -5.51
N GLY A 66 -11.00 7.49 -4.59
CA GLY A 66 -12.28 7.24 -3.94
C GLY A 66 -12.37 7.70 -2.48
N ALA A 67 -11.46 8.58 -2.02
CA ALA A 67 -11.38 8.97 -0.61
C ALA A 67 -12.65 9.66 -0.08
N ASP A 68 -13.41 10.33 -0.92
CA ASP A 68 -14.68 10.99 -0.60
C ASP A 68 -15.81 10.00 -0.28
N LYS A 69 -15.67 8.73 -0.67
CA LYS A 69 -16.63 7.65 -0.38
C LYS A 69 -16.36 6.93 0.94
N LEU A 70 -15.26 7.24 1.61
CA LEU A 70 -14.92 6.63 2.90
C LEU A 70 -15.90 7.07 3.99
N VAL A 71 -16.48 6.12 4.71
CA VAL A 71 -17.30 6.35 5.91
C VAL A 71 -16.60 5.89 7.19
N ALA A 72 -15.53 5.10 7.07
CA ALA A 72 -14.66 4.71 8.18
C ALA A 72 -13.28 4.28 7.66
N VAL A 73 -12.28 4.46 8.51
CA VAL A 73 -10.88 4.07 8.27
C VAL A 73 -10.36 3.25 9.46
N THR A 74 -9.15 2.70 9.36
CA THR A 74 -8.55 1.98 10.50
C THR A 74 -7.86 2.95 11.46
N GLU A 75 -7.56 2.52 12.69
CA GLU A 75 -6.79 3.33 13.64
C GLU A 75 -5.37 3.65 13.14
N MET A 76 -4.80 2.78 12.31
CA MET A 76 -3.49 3.05 11.72
C MET A 76 -3.51 4.24 10.73
N ASP A 77 -4.67 4.61 10.22
CA ASP A 77 -4.82 5.74 9.31
C ASP A 77 -4.88 7.08 10.06
N LYS A 78 -4.88 7.04 11.39
CA LYS A 78 -4.91 8.21 12.29
C LYS A 78 -3.81 8.12 13.36
N PRO A 79 -3.28 9.28 13.82
CA PRO A 79 -3.39 10.60 13.19
C PRO A 79 -2.65 10.66 11.86
N ALA A 80 -2.89 11.70 11.08
CA ALA A 80 -2.13 11.98 9.86
C ALA A 80 -0.63 12.14 10.19
N THR A 81 0.23 11.58 9.33
CA THR A 81 1.68 11.67 9.50
C THR A 81 2.38 11.63 8.15
N PRO A 82 3.42 12.47 7.94
CA PRO A 82 4.22 12.40 6.72
C PRO A 82 4.87 11.03 6.43
N ALA A 83 5.09 10.21 7.47
CA ALA A 83 5.55 8.83 7.29
C ALA A 83 4.52 7.91 6.60
N ARG A 84 3.28 8.37 6.45
CA ARG A 84 2.20 7.76 5.66
C ARG A 84 1.53 8.86 4.86
N PRO A 85 2.10 9.26 3.71
CA PRO A 85 1.68 10.46 2.99
C PRO A 85 0.20 10.51 2.60
N TYR A 86 -0.41 9.35 2.28
CA TYR A 86 -1.85 9.27 2.01
C TYR A 86 -2.71 9.79 3.17
N THR A 87 -2.24 9.68 4.42
CA THR A 87 -2.96 10.22 5.58
C THR A 87 -2.88 11.74 5.67
N VAL A 88 -1.79 12.34 5.19
CA VAL A 88 -1.64 13.80 5.08
C VAL A 88 -2.54 14.34 3.97
N ALA A 89 -2.53 13.67 2.81
CA ALA A 89 -3.39 14.04 1.68
C ALA A 89 -4.87 14.04 2.03
N CYS A 90 -5.31 13.13 2.90
CA CYS A 90 -6.70 12.95 3.31
C CYS A 90 -6.98 13.35 4.76
N GLU A 91 -6.12 14.16 5.39
CA GLU A 91 -6.20 14.49 6.83
C GLU A 91 -7.60 14.96 7.26
N GLN A 92 -8.19 15.89 6.51
CA GLN A 92 -9.52 16.44 6.86
C GLN A 92 -10.62 15.39 6.76
N VAL A 93 -10.55 14.50 5.76
CA VAL A 93 -11.50 13.39 5.60
C VAL A 93 -11.34 12.41 6.74
N PHE A 94 -10.13 11.88 6.93
CA PHE A 94 -9.87 10.82 7.92
C PHE A 94 -10.12 11.29 9.35
N ALA A 95 -9.77 12.54 9.70
CA ALA A 95 -9.98 13.07 11.04
C ALA A 95 -11.45 13.02 11.48
N SER A 96 -12.39 13.20 10.55
CA SER A 96 -13.82 13.20 10.81
C SER A 96 -14.48 11.82 10.88
N LEU A 97 -13.84 10.79 10.32
CA LEU A 97 -14.42 9.45 10.22
C LEU A 97 -14.23 8.63 11.52
N PRO A 98 -15.13 7.71 11.85
CA PRO A 98 -14.90 6.71 12.88
C PRO A 98 -13.84 5.69 12.45
N THR A 99 -13.37 4.87 13.38
CA THR A 99 -12.45 3.77 13.10
C THR A 99 -13.17 2.42 13.06
N THR A 100 -12.69 1.54 12.18
CA THR A 100 -13.25 0.19 11.96
C THR A 100 -12.63 -0.88 12.84
N SER A 101 -11.66 -0.53 13.68
CA SER A 101 -10.89 -1.49 14.47
C SER A 101 -10.76 -1.05 15.93
N ASN A 102 -10.81 -2.02 16.83
CA ASN A 102 -10.60 -1.87 18.26
C ASN A 102 -9.18 -2.31 18.62
N GLY A 103 -8.17 -1.48 18.38
CA GLY A 103 -6.83 -1.81 18.86
C GLY A 103 -5.68 -1.26 18.04
N ASN A 104 -4.59 -1.00 18.73
CA ASN A 104 -3.42 -0.26 18.27
C ASN A 104 -2.36 -1.16 17.61
N HIS A 105 -2.70 -2.36 17.15
CA HIS A 105 -1.73 -3.31 16.63
C HIS A 105 -1.95 -3.64 15.16
N LEU A 106 -0.91 -3.36 14.38
CA LEU A 106 -0.78 -3.55 12.94
C LEU A 106 -1.08 -4.96 12.43
N MET A 107 -1.03 -5.97 13.29
CA MET A 107 -1.12 -7.37 12.90
C MET A 107 -2.36 -8.11 13.44
N GLU A 108 -3.11 -7.51 14.37
CA GLU A 108 -4.26 -8.16 15.04
C GLU A 108 -5.43 -7.20 15.27
N THR A 109 -5.71 -6.33 14.32
CA THR A 109 -6.89 -5.46 14.45
C THR A 109 -8.15 -6.29 14.25
N SER A 110 -8.84 -6.60 15.36
CA SER A 110 -10.22 -7.09 15.27
C SER A 110 -11.08 -6.00 14.66
N VAL A 111 -11.88 -6.36 13.66
CA VAL A 111 -12.87 -5.45 13.12
C VAL A 111 -13.98 -5.28 14.15
N ASP A 112 -14.38 -4.03 14.43
CA ASP A 112 -15.57 -3.74 15.22
C ASP A 112 -16.81 -4.01 14.36
N GLY A 113 -17.34 -5.23 14.46
CA GLY A 113 -18.49 -5.65 13.67
C GLY A 113 -19.77 -4.86 14.00
N GLU A 114 -19.94 -4.40 15.25
CA GLU A 114 -21.11 -3.60 15.65
C GLU A 114 -21.01 -2.20 15.02
N ALA A 115 -19.87 -1.54 15.12
CA ALA A 115 -19.64 -0.25 14.48
C ALA A 115 -19.78 -0.36 12.95
N MET A 116 -19.29 -1.44 12.35
CA MET A 116 -19.41 -1.67 10.91
C MET A 116 -20.86 -1.83 10.46
N LEU A 117 -21.66 -2.57 11.23
CA LEU A 117 -23.09 -2.72 10.95
C LEU A 117 -23.90 -1.43 11.16
N GLU A 118 -23.52 -0.60 12.13
CA GLU A 118 -24.14 0.72 12.35
C GLU A 118 -23.81 1.69 11.20
N LEU A 119 -22.57 1.68 10.70
CA LEU A 119 -22.13 2.50 9.57
C LEU A 119 -22.73 2.03 8.25
N ALA A 120 -23.02 0.73 8.14
CA ALA A 120 -23.60 0.09 6.96
C ALA A 120 -23.00 0.54 5.63
N PRO A 121 -21.65 0.47 5.43
CA PRO A 121 -21.06 0.81 4.14
C PRO A 121 -21.55 -0.15 3.05
N ASP A 122 -21.62 0.32 1.81
CA ASP A 122 -21.99 -0.52 0.66
C ASP A 122 -21.01 -1.65 0.42
N VAL A 123 -19.71 -1.39 0.68
CA VAL A 123 -18.61 -2.35 0.55
C VAL A 123 -17.50 -2.09 1.58
N ILE A 124 -16.72 -3.12 1.85
CA ILE A 124 -15.47 -3.03 2.61
C ILE A 124 -14.31 -3.35 1.70
N ILE A 125 -13.28 -2.50 1.66
CA ILE A 125 -12.01 -2.78 0.99
C ILE A 125 -11.02 -3.31 2.04
N SER A 126 -10.44 -4.49 1.80
CA SER A 126 -9.62 -5.20 2.77
C SER A 126 -8.27 -5.64 2.20
N SER A 127 -7.18 -5.33 2.88
CA SER A 127 -5.84 -5.84 2.56
C SER A 127 -5.50 -7.14 3.29
N ARG A 128 -6.48 -7.82 3.85
CA ARG A 128 -6.32 -9.13 4.49
C ARG A 128 -6.34 -10.25 3.45
N SER A 129 -5.93 -11.45 3.88
CA SER A 129 -5.97 -12.65 3.03
C SER A 129 -7.38 -12.97 2.51
N ALA A 130 -7.46 -13.73 1.42
CA ALA A 130 -8.73 -14.17 0.83
C ALA A 130 -9.66 -14.80 1.88
N ARG A 131 -9.12 -15.68 2.73
CA ARG A 131 -9.87 -16.34 3.79
C ARG A 131 -10.42 -15.35 4.82
N GLU A 132 -9.62 -14.40 5.27
CA GLU A 132 -10.07 -13.40 6.24
C GLU A 132 -11.12 -12.45 5.63
N CYS A 133 -11.06 -12.20 4.33
CA CYS A 133 -12.11 -11.48 3.61
C CYS A 133 -13.43 -12.26 3.58
N ASP A 134 -13.37 -13.59 3.32
CA ASP A 134 -14.56 -14.45 3.37
C ASP A 134 -15.14 -14.52 4.79
N ASP A 135 -14.30 -14.80 5.79
CA ASP A 135 -14.72 -14.89 7.20
C ASP A 135 -15.36 -13.58 7.67
N LEU A 136 -14.82 -12.41 7.27
CA LEU A 136 -15.39 -11.11 7.60
C LEU A 136 -16.74 -10.87 6.91
N GLN A 137 -16.83 -11.16 5.61
CA GLN A 137 -18.07 -11.03 4.84
C GLN A 137 -19.19 -11.91 5.40
N ASP A 138 -18.87 -13.17 5.74
CA ASP A 138 -19.84 -14.09 6.33
C ASP A 138 -20.30 -13.64 7.72
N GLN A 139 -19.41 -13.02 8.51
CA GLN A 139 -19.71 -12.56 9.86
C GLN A 139 -20.64 -11.34 9.88
N ILE A 140 -20.42 -10.37 8.98
CA ILE A 140 -21.13 -9.07 9.04
C ILE A 140 -22.15 -8.88 7.90
N GLY A 141 -22.12 -9.71 6.86
CA GLY A 141 -23.07 -9.65 5.74
C GLY A 141 -22.88 -8.45 4.80
N ILE A 142 -21.76 -7.72 4.89
CA ILE A 142 -21.39 -6.63 3.99
C ILE A 142 -20.38 -7.16 2.98
N PRO A 143 -20.50 -6.85 1.66
CA PRO A 143 -19.52 -7.29 0.67
C PRO A 143 -18.10 -6.86 1.00
N VAL A 144 -17.13 -7.78 0.92
CA VAL A 144 -15.71 -7.51 1.19
C VAL A 144 -14.87 -7.75 -0.07
N ILE A 145 -14.22 -6.70 -0.55
CA ILE A 145 -13.31 -6.73 -1.70
C ILE A 145 -11.88 -6.85 -1.19
N GLY A 146 -11.20 -7.92 -1.59
CA GLY A 146 -9.81 -8.16 -1.23
C GLY A 146 -8.84 -7.44 -2.17
N ILE A 147 -7.79 -6.85 -1.60
CA ILE A 147 -6.65 -6.29 -2.33
C ILE A 147 -5.34 -6.90 -1.83
N SER A 148 -4.31 -6.90 -2.69
CA SER A 148 -2.98 -7.43 -2.37
C SER A 148 -1.89 -6.53 -2.94
N TYR A 149 -0.80 -6.31 -2.19
CA TYR A 149 0.36 -5.53 -2.64
C TYR A 149 1.68 -5.92 -1.97
N GLN A 150 1.64 -6.54 -0.79
CA GLN A 150 2.70 -7.29 -0.12
C GLN A 150 4.13 -6.75 -0.30
N ASP A 151 4.41 -5.55 0.22
CA ASP A 151 5.72 -4.89 0.18
C ASP A 151 6.27 -4.60 -1.23
N GLN A 152 5.40 -4.62 -2.25
CA GLN A 152 5.76 -4.41 -3.65
C GLN A 152 5.26 -3.06 -4.17
N MET A 153 5.79 -2.61 -5.33
CA MET A 153 5.35 -1.38 -5.98
C MET A 153 4.89 -1.55 -7.44
N PHE A 154 5.55 -2.40 -8.22
CA PHE A 154 5.26 -2.60 -9.66
C PHE A 154 4.93 -4.06 -9.96
N THR A 155 3.89 -4.59 -9.31
CA THR A 155 3.44 -5.96 -9.55
C THR A 155 2.02 -5.98 -10.10
N GLU A 156 1.67 -7.09 -10.76
CA GLU A 156 0.31 -7.31 -11.24
C GLU A 156 -0.73 -7.16 -10.14
N ASP A 157 -0.43 -7.65 -8.93
CA ASP A 157 -1.32 -7.53 -7.75
C ASP A 157 -1.56 -6.08 -7.36
N VAL A 158 -0.53 -5.23 -7.40
CA VAL A 158 -0.65 -3.79 -7.11
C VAL A 158 -1.54 -3.11 -8.13
N PHE A 159 -1.26 -3.30 -9.42
CA PHE A 159 -2.06 -2.71 -10.50
C PHE A 159 -3.51 -3.19 -10.46
N LYS A 160 -3.71 -4.50 -10.27
CA LYS A 160 -5.05 -5.08 -10.16
C LYS A 160 -5.80 -4.58 -8.93
N SER A 161 -5.11 -4.34 -7.80
CA SER A 161 -5.72 -3.75 -6.61
C SER A 161 -6.24 -2.34 -6.87
N ILE A 162 -5.46 -1.49 -7.53
CA ILE A 162 -5.88 -0.13 -7.90
C ILE A 162 -7.06 -0.18 -8.89
N GLU A 163 -6.98 -1.04 -9.91
CA GLU A 163 -8.03 -1.24 -10.90
C GLU A 163 -9.36 -1.67 -10.26
N VAL A 164 -9.32 -2.72 -9.42
CA VAL A 164 -10.51 -3.26 -8.76
C VAL A 164 -11.15 -2.23 -7.82
N VAL A 165 -10.35 -1.51 -7.04
CA VAL A 165 -10.87 -0.45 -6.17
C VAL A 165 -11.51 0.67 -6.99
N GLY A 166 -10.88 1.08 -8.10
CA GLY A 166 -11.44 2.07 -9.02
C GLY A 166 -12.74 1.62 -9.68
N ASP A 167 -12.84 0.35 -10.09
CA ASP A 167 -14.07 -0.22 -10.62
C ASP A 167 -15.18 -0.26 -9.56
N VAL A 168 -14.88 -0.75 -8.35
CA VAL A 168 -15.83 -0.84 -7.25
C VAL A 168 -16.38 0.53 -6.85
N LEU A 169 -15.52 1.54 -6.78
CA LEU A 169 -15.88 2.88 -6.35
C LEU A 169 -16.35 3.80 -7.49
N GLY A 170 -16.38 3.31 -8.76
CA GLY A 170 -16.79 4.11 -9.90
C GLY A 170 -15.79 5.20 -10.29
N THR A 171 -14.52 5.04 -9.93
CA THR A 171 -13.40 5.97 -10.21
C THR A 171 -12.41 5.38 -11.22
N THR A 172 -12.87 4.49 -12.10
CA THR A 172 -12.06 3.70 -13.03
C THR A 172 -11.13 4.56 -13.89
N GLU A 173 -11.59 5.72 -14.36
CA GLU A 173 -10.77 6.61 -15.20
C GLU A 173 -9.56 7.13 -14.42
N HIS A 174 -9.75 7.57 -13.16
CA HIS A 174 -8.66 8.02 -12.30
C HIS A 174 -7.69 6.87 -11.96
N ALA A 175 -8.22 5.71 -11.56
CA ALA A 175 -7.42 4.53 -11.28
C ALA A 175 -6.54 4.13 -12.47
N GLN A 176 -7.09 4.17 -13.71
CA GLN A 176 -6.33 3.88 -14.93
C GLN A 176 -5.23 4.92 -15.17
N GLN A 177 -5.50 6.21 -14.95
CA GLN A 177 -4.47 7.25 -15.07
C GLN A 177 -3.30 7.03 -14.11
N VAL A 178 -3.58 6.64 -12.86
CA VAL A 178 -2.53 6.29 -11.87
C VAL A 178 -1.75 5.06 -12.35
N ILE A 179 -2.41 4.01 -12.79
CA ILE A 179 -1.75 2.79 -13.33
C ILE A 179 -0.87 3.13 -14.53
N ASP A 180 -1.35 3.94 -15.47
CA ASP A 180 -0.59 4.33 -16.66
C ASP A 180 0.68 5.12 -16.28
N LYS A 181 0.58 6.02 -15.29
CA LYS A 181 1.73 6.75 -14.76
C LYS A 181 2.73 5.80 -14.07
N MET A 182 2.26 4.87 -13.24
CA MET A 182 3.13 3.88 -12.58
C MET A 182 3.86 3.01 -13.60
N ASN A 183 3.19 2.55 -14.67
CA ASN A 183 3.81 1.83 -15.76
C ASN A 183 4.87 2.69 -16.49
N GLY A 184 4.60 3.98 -16.65
CA GLY A 184 5.55 4.94 -17.21
C GLY A 184 6.82 5.06 -16.36
N TRP A 185 6.69 5.23 -15.03
CA TRP A 185 7.83 5.29 -14.12
C TRP A 185 8.61 3.98 -14.07
N GLN A 186 7.93 2.83 -14.05
CA GLN A 186 8.59 1.53 -14.11
C GLN A 186 9.44 1.39 -15.38
N ALA A 187 8.86 1.72 -16.54
CA ALA A 187 9.57 1.65 -17.83
C ALA A 187 10.75 2.64 -17.91
N ASP A 188 10.59 3.84 -17.36
CA ASP A 188 11.66 4.85 -17.30
C ASP A 188 12.83 4.36 -16.42
N LEU A 189 12.57 3.92 -15.20
CA LEU A 189 13.58 3.39 -14.27
C LEU A 189 14.33 2.18 -14.88
N ASP A 190 13.60 1.22 -15.45
CA ASP A 190 14.18 0.05 -16.11
C ASP A 190 15.07 0.46 -17.30
N SER A 191 14.57 1.32 -18.17
CA SER A 191 15.28 1.71 -19.40
C SER A 191 16.60 2.45 -19.13
N ARG A 192 16.70 3.15 -18.00
CA ARG A 192 17.91 3.89 -17.58
C ARG A 192 19.02 2.96 -17.13
N THR A 193 18.68 1.80 -16.54
CA THR A 193 19.65 0.98 -15.80
C THR A 193 19.78 -0.45 -16.30
N ALA A 194 18.83 -0.99 -17.08
CA ALA A 194 18.86 -2.37 -17.60
C ALA A 194 20.12 -2.67 -18.45
N GLY A 195 20.68 -1.66 -19.11
CA GLY A 195 21.90 -1.80 -19.93
C GLY A 195 23.21 -1.77 -19.15
N ILE A 196 23.20 -1.52 -17.83
CA ILE A 196 24.43 -1.45 -17.01
C ILE A 196 24.90 -2.87 -16.71
N PRO A 197 26.13 -3.25 -17.14
CA PRO A 197 26.69 -4.58 -16.86
C PRO A 197 26.76 -4.86 -15.36
N GLN A 198 26.59 -6.12 -14.97
CA GLN A 198 26.62 -6.52 -13.55
C GLN A 198 27.95 -6.17 -12.86
N GLU A 199 29.07 -6.33 -13.57
CA GLU A 199 30.42 -6.00 -13.09
C GLU A 199 30.62 -4.52 -12.80
N ASP A 200 29.78 -3.64 -13.36
CA ASP A 200 29.86 -2.18 -13.18
C ASP A 200 28.88 -1.67 -12.10
N ARG A 201 28.08 -2.57 -11.49
CA ARG A 201 27.10 -2.22 -10.47
C ARG A 201 27.76 -2.17 -9.10
N PRO A 202 27.76 -1.01 -8.41
CA PRO A 202 28.21 -0.94 -7.02
C PRO A 202 27.31 -1.77 -6.10
N THR A 203 27.89 -2.29 -5.02
CA THR A 203 27.13 -2.99 -3.99
C THR A 203 26.44 -2.00 -3.06
N CYS A 204 25.16 -2.21 -2.80
CA CYS A 204 24.36 -1.32 -1.97
C CYS A 204 23.69 -2.07 -0.81
N TYR A 205 23.36 -1.32 0.22
CA TYR A 205 22.66 -1.78 1.42
C TYR A 205 21.52 -0.85 1.78
N ALA A 206 20.30 -1.37 1.87
CA ALA A 206 19.18 -0.67 2.44
C ALA A 206 19.16 -0.93 3.95
N GLY A 207 19.53 0.06 4.75
CA GLY A 207 19.71 -0.09 6.19
C GLY A 207 18.64 0.62 7.02
N ALA A 208 18.56 0.26 8.29
CA ALA A 208 17.59 0.77 9.25
C ALA A 208 16.13 0.54 8.83
N VAL A 209 15.88 -0.47 7.99
CA VAL A 209 14.54 -0.88 7.57
C VAL A 209 13.77 -1.40 8.78
N ASN A 210 12.53 -0.94 8.94
CA ASN A 210 11.67 -1.38 10.01
C ASN A 210 11.29 -2.87 9.85
N TYR A 211 11.48 -3.64 10.92
CA TYR A 211 11.07 -5.04 11.00
C TYR A 211 10.59 -5.37 12.40
N LYS A 212 9.27 -5.59 12.57
CA LYS A 212 8.66 -5.77 13.90
C LYS A 212 9.03 -4.64 14.87
N GLY A 213 9.04 -3.42 14.37
CA GLY A 213 9.46 -2.20 15.07
C GLY A 213 10.63 -1.50 14.40
N ALA A 214 11.02 -0.34 14.92
CA ALA A 214 12.15 0.43 14.42
C ALA A 214 13.48 -0.33 14.63
N LYS A 215 14.37 -0.27 13.64
CA LYS A 215 15.70 -0.90 13.65
C LYS A 215 16.78 0.12 13.40
N SER A 216 17.97 -0.14 13.94
CA SER A 216 19.20 0.52 13.56
C SER A 216 19.80 -0.14 12.31
N PHE A 217 21.07 0.01 12.06
CA PHE A 217 21.78 -0.48 10.87
C PHE A 217 21.51 -1.95 10.51
N GLY A 218 21.23 -2.81 11.50
CA GLY A 218 20.98 -4.23 11.26
C GLY A 218 19.62 -4.56 10.60
N GLY A 219 18.66 -3.65 10.59
CA GLY A 219 17.42 -3.85 9.86
C GLY A 219 17.64 -3.66 8.36
N THR A 220 17.31 -4.66 7.54
CA THR A 220 17.49 -4.60 6.08
C THR A 220 16.38 -5.37 5.34
N TYR A 221 16.47 -5.41 4.02
CA TYR A 221 15.44 -6.02 3.18
C TYR A 221 16.10 -6.73 1.98
N ALA A 222 15.89 -8.04 1.85
CA ALA A 222 16.31 -8.80 0.68
C ALA A 222 15.32 -8.60 -0.48
N GLN A 223 15.81 -8.44 -1.70
CA GLN A 223 15.03 -8.04 -2.88
C GLN A 223 14.29 -6.72 -2.63
N TYR A 224 15.03 -5.73 -2.16
CA TYR A 224 14.50 -4.39 -1.83
C TYR A 224 13.87 -3.75 -3.08
N PRO A 225 12.54 -3.55 -3.13
CA PRO A 225 11.85 -3.15 -4.36
C PRO A 225 12.41 -1.89 -5.03
N PRO A 226 12.78 -0.81 -4.29
CA PRO A 226 13.41 0.36 -4.92
C PRO A 226 14.76 0.05 -5.60
N PHE A 227 15.57 -0.88 -5.06
CA PHE A 227 16.82 -1.30 -5.70
C PHE A 227 16.56 -2.17 -6.93
N THR A 228 15.61 -3.10 -6.80
CA THR A 228 15.22 -3.99 -7.91
C THR A 228 14.77 -3.20 -9.14
N ALA A 229 14.00 -2.12 -8.93
CA ALA A 229 13.48 -1.29 -10.02
C ALA A 229 14.57 -0.56 -10.83
N VAL A 230 15.77 -0.40 -10.28
CA VAL A 230 16.92 0.28 -10.92
C VAL A 230 18.17 -0.62 -10.99
N HIS A 231 17.98 -1.94 -10.94
CA HIS A 231 19.05 -2.95 -11.11
C HIS A 231 20.26 -2.75 -10.19
N ILE A 232 20.06 -2.25 -8.98
CA ILE A 232 21.11 -2.11 -7.96
C ILE A 232 21.39 -3.47 -7.30
N ASP A 233 22.66 -3.80 -7.13
CA ASP A 233 23.12 -5.00 -6.43
C ASP A 233 22.96 -4.83 -4.91
N ASN A 234 21.98 -5.51 -4.33
CA ASN A 234 21.70 -5.49 -2.89
C ASN A 234 22.45 -6.59 -2.17
N VAL A 235 23.37 -6.25 -1.26
CA VAL A 235 24.15 -7.23 -0.49
C VAL A 235 23.27 -8.14 0.37
N ALA A 236 22.11 -7.66 0.82
CA ALA A 236 21.17 -8.41 1.64
C ALA A 236 20.49 -9.57 0.89
N ASP A 237 20.52 -9.58 -0.45
CA ASP A 237 19.92 -10.65 -1.28
C ASP A 237 20.61 -12.01 -1.07
N SER A 238 21.84 -12.01 -0.55
CA SER A 238 22.56 -13.21 -0.18
C SER A 238 22.03 -13.89 1.11
N ALA A 239 21.28 -13.16 1.94
CA ALA A 239 20.85 -13.63 3.26
C ALA A 239 19.41 -14.20 3.28
N ALA A 240 18.56 -13.81 2.34
CA ALA A 240 17.17 -14.29 2.25
C ALA A 240 16.64 -14.21 0.82
N GLN A 241 15.56 -14.94 0.52
CA GLN A 241 14.92 -14.88 -0.79
C GLN A 241 14.20 -13.55 -1.05
N SER A 242 13.56 -13.00 -0.04
CA SER A 242 12.91 -11.68 -0.06
C SER A 242 12.45 -11.27 1.34
N GLY A 243 12.14 -9.99 1.51
CA GLY A 243 11.49 -9.47 2.71
C GLY A 243 12.43 -8.85 3.73
N SER A 244 11.84 -8.25 4.75
CA SER A 244 12.58 -7.63 5.86
C SER A 244 13.28 -8.66 6.72
N ILE A 245 14.56 -8.46 6.98
CA ILE A 245 15.40 -9.29 7.84
C ILE A 245 16.21 -8.42 8.81
N GLU A 246 16.74 -9.04 9.84
CA GLU A 246 17.66 -8.42 10.77
C GLU A 246 19.01 -9.15 10.72
N VAL A 247 20.08 -8.41 10.54
CA VAL A 247 21.45 -8.92 10.46
C VAL A 247 22.32 -8.34 11.55
N THR A 248 23.45 -9.01 11.83
CA THR A 248 24.42 -8.52 12.79
C THR A 248 25.38 -7.50 12.14
N LEU A 249 26.04 -6.68 12.96
CA LEU A 249 27.10 -5.80 12.45
C LEU A 249 28.25 -6.58 11.82
N GLU A 250 28.54 -7.80 12.31
CA GLU A 250 29.54 -8.69 11.73
C GLU A 250 29.16 -9.04 10.28
N GLN A 251 27.91 -9.43 10.02
CA GLN A 251 27.41 -9.72 8.68
C GLN A 251 27.47 -8.48 7.78
N LEU A 252 27.09 -7.30 8.30
CA LEU A 252 27.23 -6.04 7.56
C LEU A 252 28.69 -5.75 7.22
N GLY A 253 29.62 -6.01 8.16
CA GLY A 253 31.07 -5.89 7.95
C GLY A 253 31.62 -6.84 6.89
N GLU A 254 31.13 -8.09 6.83
CA GLU A 254 31.49 -9.06 5.79
C GLU A 254 31.02 -8.61 4.40
N TRP A 255 29.79 -8.06 4.29
CA TRP A 255 29.26 -7.52 3.05
C TRP A 255 29.98 -6.26 2.59
N ASN A 256 30.28 -5.37 3.53
CA ASN A 256 31.04 -4.14 3.32
C ASN A 256 30.62 -3.36 2.05
N PRO A 257 29.34 -2.90 1.97
CA PRO A 257 28.77 -2.28 0.79
C PRO A 257 29.45 -0.98 0.38
N ASP A 258 29.36 -0.64 -0.91
CA ASP A 258 29.90 0.61 -1.44
C ASP A 258 28.99 1.82 -1.15
N TYR A 259 27.66 1.59 -1.01
CA TYR A 259 26.63 2.59 -0.70
C TYR A 259 25.70 2.09 0.38
N MET A 260 25.24 2.99 1.25
CA MET A 260 24.21 2.70 2.25
C MET A 260 23.06 3.72 2.17
N PHE A 261 21.85 3.22 2.01
CA PHE A 261 20.60 3.99 2.03
C PHE A 261 19.85 3.66 3.31
N LEU A 262 19.65 4.67 4.15
CA LEU A 262 19.22 4.51 5.53
C LEU A 262 17.87 5.17 5.76
N ASN A 263 17.00 4.53 6.53
CA ASN A 263 15.69 5.08 6.88
C ASN A 263 15.84 6.35 7.73
N ALA A 264 15.45 7.50 7.17
CA ALA A 264 15.51 8.81 7.83
C ALA A 264 14.75 8.83 9.18
N GLY A 265 13.66 8.09 9.31
CA GLY A 265 12.85 8.01 10.53
C GLY A 265 13.55 7.32 11.71
N ASN A 266 14.65 6.60 11.48
CA ASN A 266 15.40 5.88 12.51
C ASN A 266 16.76 6.51 12.84
N MET A 267 16.98 7.76 12.46
CA MET A 267 18.27 8.46 12.62
C MET A 267 18.78 8.44 14.07
N GLU A 268 17.90 8.64 15.06
CA GLU A 268 18.31 8.64 16.49
C GLU A 268 18.87 7.26 16.92
N LEU A 269 18.26 6.16 16.45
CA LEU A 269 18.74 4.82 16.73
C LEU A 269 20.10 4.57 16.09
N MET A 270 20.30 5.02 14.86
CA MET A 270 21.55 4.88 14.13
C MET A 270 22.67 5.70 14.76
N GLN A 271 22.41 6.96 15.16
CA GLN A 271 23.39 7.79 15.86
C GLN A 271 23.87 7.14 17.16
N LYS A 272 22.97 6.53 17.91
CA LYS A 272 23.30 5.83 19.16
C LYS A 272 24.14 4.59 18.92
N ASP A 273 23.80 3.83 17.88
CA ASP A 273 24.52 2.62 17.51
C ASP A 273 25.91 2.95 16.94
N TYR A 274 26.01 3.96 16.08
CA TYR A 274 27.27 4.49 15.59
C TYR A 274 28.18 4.94 16.72
N ALA A 275 27.70 5.74 17.68
CA ALA A 275 28.47 6.20 18.83
C ALA A 275 29.02 5.05 19.70
N SER A 276 28.30 3.92 19.73
CA SER A 276 28.71 2.73 20.48
C SER A 276 29.70 1.83 19.73
N ASN A 277 29.75 1.94 18.40
CA ASN A 277 30.52 1.03 17.52
C ASN A 277 31.32 1.81 16.46
N GLN A 278 31.79 3.02 16.79
CA GLN A 278 32.38 3.96 15.84
C GLN A 278 33.52 3.34 15.03
N GLU A 279 34.48 2.65 15.68
CA GLU A 279 35.60 2.01 14.99
C GLU A 279 35.14 1.00 13.93
N PHE A 280 34.07 0.27 14.20
CA PHE A 280 33.50 -0.66 13.22
C PHE A 280 32.96 0.09 12.00
N PHE A 281 32.12 1.10 12.21
CA PHE A 281 31.48 1.82 11.10
C PHE A 281 32.51 2.60 10.28
N ASP A 282 33.47 3.27 10.91
CA ASP A 282 34.52 4.03 10.24
C ASP A 282 35.42 3.16 9.32
N ASN A 283 35.41 1.84 9.51
CA ASN A 283 36.11 0.89 8.66
C ASN A 283 35.26 0.37 7.47
N LEU A 284 33.97 0.67 7.40
CA LEU A 284 33.14 0.30 6.25
C LEU A 284 33.45 1.18 5.03
N LYS A 285 33.47 0.59 3.84
CA LYS A 285 33.71 1.31 2.58
C LYS A 285 32.77 2.50 2.39
N ALA A 286 31.47 2.31 2.62
CA ALA A 286 30.46 3.37 2.47
C ALA A 286 30.75 4.55 3.39
N PHE A 287 31.19 4.31 4.64
CA PHE A 287 31.58 5.36 5.59
C PHE A 287 32.85 6.08 5.15
N GLN A 288 33.89 5.35 4.74
CA GLN A 288 35.16 5.92 4.27
C GLN A 288 34.98 6.77 3.02
N ALA A 289 34.12 6.35 2.09
CA ALA A 289 33.82 7.08 0.87
C ALA A 289 32.78 8.21 1.08
N GLY A 290 32.10 8.24 2.25
CA GLY A 290 30.99 9.13 2.52
C GLY A 290 29.77 8.84 1.64
N ASN A 291 29.56 7.58 1.27
CA ASN A 291 28.41 7.14 0.48
C ASN A 291 27.26 6.70 1.39
N LEU A 292 26.86 7.61 2.27
CA LEU A 292 25.78 7.42 3.24
C LEU A 292 24.64 8.36 2.91
N TYR A 293 23.45 7.82 2.77
CA TYR A 293 22.28 8.56 2.36
C TYR A 293 21.09 8.21 3.23
N THR A 294 20.20 9.16 3.46
CA THR A 294 18.87 8.91 4.05
C THR A 294 17.81 8.94 2.97
N GLN A 295 16.73 8.21 3.24
CA GLN A 295 15.48 8.24 2.49
C GLN A 295 14.31 7.93 3.43
N PRO A 296 13.08 8.37 3.14
CA PRO A 296 11.90 7.96 3.89
C PRO A 296 11.72 6.45 3.87
N SER A 297 11.10 5.88 4.91
CA SER A 297 10.70 4.47 4.84
C SER A 297 9.42 4.33 4.04
N TYR A 298 9.46 3.63 2.93
CA TYR A 298 8.23 3.30 2.22
C TYR A 298 7.36 2.29 2.99
N ASN A 299 7.95 1.54 3.91
CA ASN A 299 7.27 0.47 4.64
C ASN A 299 6.90 0.93 6.05
N MET A 300 5.80 1.67 6.16
CA MET A 300 5.24 2.16 7.41
C MET A 300 3.76 1.79 7.50
N ASN A 301 3.43 0.75 8.30
CA ASN A 301 2.07 0.22 8.40
C ASN A 301 1.51 -0.23 7.04
N GLY A 302 2.30 -1.02 6.31
CA GLY A 302 2.08 -1.38 4.91
C GLY A 302 2.89 -0.49 3.97
N THR A 303 2.87 -0.82 2.68
CA THR A 303 3.69 -0.17 1.65
C THR A 303 3.10 1.15 1.19
N ASN A 304 3.80 2.24 1.36
CA ASN A 304 3.53 3.52 0.71
C ASN A 304 4.20 3.47 -0.68
N ILE A 305 3.43 3.11 -1.69
CA ILE A 305 3.93 2.82 -3.05
C ILE A 305 4.56 4.07 -3.66
N GLU A 306 3.96 5.23 -3.43
CA GLU A 306 4.47 6.53 -3.86
C GLU A 306 5.89 6.80 -3.33
N ILE A 307 6.14 6.46 -2.07
CA ILE A 307 7.48 6.61 -1.46
C ILE A 307 8.45 5.59 -2.04
N ALA A 308 8.02 4.34 -2.25
CA ALA A 308 8.90 3.32 -2.86
C ALA A 308 9.36 3.73 -4.28
N ILE A 309 8.48 4.40 -5.05
CA ILE A 309 8.84 4.92 -6.38
C ILE A 309 9.81 6.10 -6.25
N CYS A 310 9.59 7.02 -5.29
CA CYS A 310 10.53 8.10 -5.00
C CYS A 310 11.91 7.56 -4.58
N ASP A 311 11.93 6.54 -3.69
CA ASP A 311 13.17 5.85 -3.26
C ASP A 311 13.91 5.27 -4.47
N ALA A 312 13.20 4.65 -5.44
CA ALA A 312 13.82 4.07 -6.63
C ALA A 312 14.51 5.14 -7.50
N TYR A 313 13.86 6.29 -7.73
CA TYR A 313 14.49 7.41 -8.45
C TYR A 313 15.68 7.97 -7.70
N PHE A 314 15.58 8.14 -6.37
CA PHE A 314 16.70 8.61 -5.54
C PHE A 314 17.90 7.66 -5.58
N ASN A 315 17.63 6.36 -5.42
CA ASN A 315 18.67 5.33 -5.41
C ASN A 315 19.35 5.24 -6.77
N GLY A 316 18.57 5.24 -7.86
CA GLY A 316 19.09 5.24 -9.22
C GLY A 316 19.95 6.47 -9.53
N ALA A 317 19.47 7.66 -9.21
CA ALA A 317 20.21 8.91 -9.42
C ALA A 317 21.48 9.02 -8.57
N THR A 318 21.49 8.41 -7.38
CA THR A 318 22.65 8.39 -6.49
C THR A 318 23.71 7.42 -6.96
N VAL A 319 23.32 6.22 -7.39
CA VAL A 319 24.26 5.14 -7.76
C VAL A 319 24.71 5.29 -9.23
N TYR A 320 23.83 5.76 -10.11
CA TYR A 320 24.05 5.89 -11.56
C TYR A 320 23.81 7.33 -12.05
N PRO A 321 24.57 8.33 -11.55
CA PRO A 321 24.25 9.74 -11.80
C PRO A 321 24.21 10.13 -13.29
N ASP A 322 25.01 9.48 -14.14
CA ASP A 322 25.01 9.75 -15.58
C ASP A 322 23.70 9.30 -16.25
N ALA A 323 23.12 8.19 -15.79
CA ALA A 323 21.86 7.66 -16.31
C ALA A 323 20.61 8.48 -15.89
N PHE A 324 20.75 9.28 -14.84
CA PHE A 324 19.70 10.14 -14.30
C PHE A 324 20.03 11.64 -14.40
N SER A 325 21.00 12.03 -15.22
CA SER A 325 21.48 13.42 -15.32
C SER A 325 20.42 14.41 -15.82
N ASP A 326 19.37 13.94 -16.46
CA ASP A 326 18.20 14.70 -16.94
C ASP A 326 17.05 14.76 -15.94
N VAL A 327 17.13 14.04 -14.80
CA VAL A 327 16.05 13.92 -13.82
C VAL A 327 16.18 15.01 -12.74
N ASP A 328 15.15 15.84 -12.62
CA ASP A 328 14.97 16.71 -11.46
C ASP A 328 14.20 15.95 -10.37
N LEU A 329 14.94 15.41 -9.40
CA LEU A 329 14.37 14.57 -8.34
C LEU A 329 13.25 15.26 -7.56
N ALA A 330 13.38 16.55 -7.23
CA ALA A 330 12.37 17.26 -6.47
C ALA A 330 11.05 17.38 -7.27
N SER A 331 11.14 17.69 -8.56
CA SER A 331 9.98 17.73 -9.45
C SER A 331 9.37 16.34 -9.63
N THR A 332 10.21 15.31 -9.76
CA THR A 332 9.77 13.91 -9.90
C THR A 332 9.01 13.44 -8.66
N TYR A 333 9.52 13.72 -7.45
CA TYR A 333 8.83 13.35 -6.19
C TYR A 333 7.47 14.04 -6.07
N ARG A 334 7.38 15.33 -6.39
CA ARG A 334 6.12 16.08 -6.37
C ARG A 334 5.12 15.51 -7.36
N GLU A 335 5.56 15.18 -8.59
CA GLU A 335 4.70 14.54 -9.59
C GLU A 335 4.16 13.19 -9.09
N ILE A 336 5.01 12.34 -8.49
CA ILE A 336 4.60 11.03 -7.98
C ILE A 336 3.57 11.19 -6.85
N LEU A 337 3.86 12.04 -5.88
CA LEU A 337 2.96 12.29 -4.74
C LEU A 337 1.62 12.88 -5.21
N GLU A 338 1.64 13.90 -6.07
CA GLU A 338 0.42 14.52 -6.59
C GLU A 338 -0.41 13.54 -7.42
N THR A 339 0.24 12.73 -8.28
CA THR A 339 -0.46 11.75 -9.11
C THR A 339 -1.16 10.67 -8.26
N MET A 340 -0.47 10.11 -7.27
CA MET A 340 -0.98 8.98 -6.50
C MET A 340 -1.91 9.41 -5.35
N LEU A 341 -1.71 10.60 -4.81
CA LEU A 341 -2.41 11.06 -3.61
C LEU A 341 -3.40 12.20 -3.88
N GLY A 342 -3.35 12.81 -5.08
CA GLY A 342 -4.10 14.02 -5.40
C GLY A 342 -3.55 15.29 -4.75
N VAL A 343 -2.44 15.21 -4.01
CA VAL A 343 -1.84 16.32 -3.26
C VAL A 343 -0.32 16.18 -3.24
N ASP A 344 0.39 17.26 -3.55
CA ASP A 344 1.83 17.36 -3.30
C ASP A 344 2.09 17.58 -1.80
N CYS A 345 2.58 16.56 -1.11
CA CYS A 345 2.94 16.62 0.30
C CYS A 345 4.47 16.50 0.54
N TYR A 346 5.29 16.80 -0.47
CA TYR A 346 6.76 16.70 -0.37
C TYR A 346 7.35 17.62 0.70
N ASP A 347 6.84 18.85 0.83
CA ASP A 347 7.33 19.78 1.83
C ASP A 347 7.01 19.33 3.27
N GLN A 348 5.92 18.60 3.48
CA GLN A 348 5.58 18.00 4.77
C GLN A 348 6.52 16.85 5.15
N LEU A 349 6.95 16.03 4.18
CA LEU A 349 7.98 15.01 4.39
C LEU A 349 9.29 15.68 4.84
N HIS A 350 9.74 16.70 4.12
CA HIS A 350 10.94 17.47 4.45
C HIS A 350 10.86 18.10 5.85
N ALA A 351 9.76 18.77 6.18
CA ALA A 351 9.54 19.39 7.48
C ALA A 351 9.54 18.39 8.64
N ALA A 352 9.22 17.12 8.37
CA ALA A 352 9.26 16.04 9.35
C ALA A 352 10.64 15.36 9.46
N GLY A 353 11.66 15.82 8.72
CA GLY A 353 12.99 15.21 8.68
C GLY A 353 13.02 13.85 7.95
N LEU A 354 12.01 13.57 7.12
CA LEU A 354 11.96 12.39 6.26
C LEU A 354 12.57 12.74 4.90
N ASP A 355 13.85 13.02 4.89
CA ASP A 355 14.56 13.60 3.76
C ASP A 355 15.28 12.55 2.91
N PHE A 356 15.38 12.86 1.62
CA PHE A 356 16.30 12.25 0.69
C PHE A 356 17.61 13.04 0.67
N GLY A 357 18.71 12.47 1.09
CA GLY A 357 19.94 13.24 1.07
C GLY A 357 21.17 12.52 1.59
N LYS A 358 22.31 13.12 1.29
CA LYS A 358 23.61 12.66 1.81
C LYS A 358 23.76 13.04 3.27
N ILE A 359 24.28 12.11 4.07
CA ILE A 359 24.50 12.33 5.51
C ILE A 359 25.92 11.98 5.94
N SER A 360 26.23 12.31 7.19
CA SER A 360 27.42 11.85 7.92
C SER A 360 27.03 11.65 9.40
N PHE A 361 27.75 10.77 10.10
CA PHE A 361 27.61 10.51 11.53
C PHE A 361 28.66 11.20 12.34
#